data_163e5d31bc63fee2e3dcd23ddccd18b9
#
_entry.id   163e5d31bc63fee2e3dcd23ddccd18b9
#
_cell.length_a   1.000
_cell.length_b   1.000
_cell.length_c   1.000
_cell.angle_alpha   90.00
_cell.angle_beta   90.00
_cell.angle_gamma   90.00
#
_symmetry.space_group_name_H-M   'P 1'
#
loop_
_entity.id
_entity.type
_entity.pdbx_description
1 polymer ?
#
loop_
_entity_poly.entity_id
_entity_poly.type
_entity_poly.pdbx_seq_one_letter_code
_entity_poly.pdbx_strand_id
1 'polypeptide(L)'
;MADLNKYLGGAGKTVKLHAQRELVRNADNDELQELIADAQKEIFEQRTGALMQQLSNPMRVRAIRKFVARAHTELAARRNA
;
A
#
# COMPACT_ATOMS: atom_id res chain seq x y z
N MET A 1 -11.50 -9.49 2.94
CA MET A 1 -10.59 -8.44 3.46
C MET A 1 -9.50 -8.13 2.45
N ALA A 2 -9.19 -6.87 2.30
CA ALA A 2 -8.09 -6.47 1.43
C ALA A 2 -6.76 -6.94 2.02
N ASP A 3 -5.88 -7.46 1.17
CA ASP A 3 -4.57 -7.97 1.59
C ASP A 3 -3.46 -7.10 1.01
N LEU A 4 -2.92 -6.24 1.85
CA LEU A 4 -1.85 -5.32 1.45
C LEU A 4 -0.60 -6.08 0.98
N ASN A 5 -0.31 -7.24 1.56
CA ASN A 5 0.86 -8.03 1.17
C ASN A 5 0.74 -8.60 -0.25
N LYS A 6 -0.48 -8.81 -0.74
CA LYS A 6 -0.70 -9.22 -2.13
C LYS A 6 -0.16 -8.19 -3.11
N TYR A 7 -0.17 -6.91 -2.73
CA TYR A 7 0.26 -5.80 -3.58
C TYR A 7 1.73 -5.44 -3.37
N LEU A 8 2.23 -5.59 -2.14
CA LEU A 8 3.58 -5.14 -1.78
C LEU A 8 4.59 -6.27 -1.64
N GLY A 9 4.10 -7.51 -1.58
CA GLY A 9 4.93 -8.65 -1.26
C GLY A 9 5.08 -8.82 0.24
N GLY A 10 5.21 -10.06 0.68
CA GLY A 10 5.46 -10.42 2.08
C GLY A 10 6.94 -10.64 2.32
N ALA A 11 7.26 -11.14 3.47
CA ALA A 11 8.62 -11.39 3.99
C ALA A 11 9.65 -11.78 2.91
N GLY A 12 10.50 -10.83 2.54
CA GLY A 12 11.60 -11.06 1.61
C GLY A 12 11.22 -11.11 0.13
N LYS A 13 9.93 -10.96 -0.20
CA LYS A 13 9.47 -10.97 -1.60
C LYS A 13 8.96 -9.58 -1.97
N THR A 14 9.24 -9.18 -3.21
CA THR A 14 8.71 -7.92 -3.76
C THR A 14 7.82 -8.23 -4.96
N VAL A 15 6.71 -7.50 -5.06
CA VAL A 15 5.84 -7.59 -6.22
C VAL A 15 6.37 -6.63 -7.28
N LYS A 16 6.55 -7.11 -8.50
CA LYS A 16 7.02 -6.26 -9.60
C LYS A 16 6.02 -5.13 -9.86
N LEU A 17 6.54 -3.99 -10.27
CA LEU A 17 5.73 -2.80 -10.55
C LEU A 17 4.58 -3.09 -11.52
N HIS A 18 4.87 -3.82 -12.58
CA HIS A 18 3.87 -4.17 -13.59
C HIS A 18 2.72 -4.99 -12.98
N ALA A 19 3.06 -6.00 -12.18
CA ALA A 19 2.05 -6.85 -11.51
C ALA A 19 1.24 -6.04 -10.52
N GLN A 20 1.87 -5.15 -9.77
CA GLN A 20 1.18 -4.28 -8.82
C GLN A 20 0.18 -3.36 -9.53
N ARG A 21 0.58 -2.78 -10.66
CA ARG A 21 -0.31 -1.92 -11.45
C ARG A 21 -1.54 -2.68 -11.95
N GLU A 22 -1.37 -3.91 -12.41
CA GLU A 22 -2.49 -4.73 -12.84
C GLU A 22 -3.43 -5.05 -11.70
N LEU A 23 -2.89 -5.42 -10.53
CA LEU A 23 -3.70 -5.72 -9.36
C LEU A 23 -4.52 -4.49 -8.93
N VAL A 24 -3.91 -3.32 -8.93
CA VAL A 24 -4.58 -2.07 -8.58
C VAL A 24 -5.69 -1.75 -9.60
N ARG A 25 -5.40 -1.96 -10.87
CA ARG A 25 -6.37 -1.68 -11.95
C ARG A 25 -7.59 -2.60 -11.84
N ASN A 26 -7.40 -3.83 -11.39
CA ASN A 26 -8.48 -4.82 -11.30
C ASN A 26 -9.21 -4.79 -9.96
N ALA A 27 -8.73 -4.04 -8.97
CA ALA A 27 -9.36 -3.96 -7.66
C ALA A 27 -10.59 -3.05 -7.69
N ASP A 28 -11.59 -3.36 -6.86
CA ASP A 28 -12.77 -2.53 -6.69
C ASP A 28 -12.42 -1.24 -5.92
N ASN A 29 -13.27 -0.21 -6.08
CA ASN A 29 -13.08 1.05 -5.35
C ASN A 29 -13.05 0.83 -3.85
N ASP A 30 -13.95 0.00 -3.32
CA ASP A 30 -14.01 -0.29 -1.89
C ASP A 30 -12.74 -0.99 -1.42
N GLU A 31 -12.24 -1.94 -2.22
CA GLU A 31 -10.98 -2.62 -1.91
C GLU A 31 -9.81 -1.65 -1.88
N LEU A 32 -9.72 -0.75 -2.85
CA LEU A 32 -8.65 0.26 -2.89
C LEU A 32 -8.72 1.18 -1.67
N GLN A 33 -9.92 1.59 -1.26
CA GLN A 33 -10.09 2.43 -0.08
C GLN A 33 -9.67 1.70 1.19
N GLU A 34 -10.02 0.43 1.34
CA GLU A 34 -9.56 -0.39 2.46
C GLU A 34 -8.04 -0.53 2.49
N LEU A 35 -7.45 -0.78 1.32
CA LEU A 35 -5.99 -0.91 1.21
C LEU A 35 -5.28 0.39 1.60
N ILE A 36 -5.83 1.54 1.19
CA ILE A 36 -5.27 2.83 1.56
C ILE A 36 -5.35 3.02 3.07
N ALA A 37 -6.49 2.69 3.69
CA ALA A 37 -6.66 2.81 5.12
C ALA A 37 -5.67 1.92 5.88
N ASP A 38 -5.53 0.66 5.43
CA ASP A 38 -4.59 -0.29 6.05
C ASP A 38 -3.15 0.18 5.88
N ALA A 39 -2.82 0.72 4.72
CA ALA A 39 -1.48 1.24 4.44
C ALA A 39 -1.14 2.41 5.35
N GLN A 40 -2.07 3.34 5.52
CA GLN A 40 -1.88 4.49 6.40
C GLN A 40 -1.73 4.06 7.86
N LYS A 41 -2.50 3.06 8.27
CA LYS A 41 -2.38 2.49 9.61
C LYS A 41 -1.01 1.88 9.83
N GLU A 42 -0.49 1.13 8.85
CA GLU A 42 0.84 0.54 8.97
C GLU A 42 1.93 1.60 9.05
N ILE A 43 1.83 2.68 8.27
CA ILE A 43 2.78 3.79 8.34
C ILE A 43 2.77 4.39 9.75
N PHE A 44 1.59 4.60 10.32
CA PHE A 44 1.46 5.14 11.68
C PHE A 44 2.12 4.21 12.69
N GLU A 45 1.88 2.90 12.58
CA GLU A 45 2.47 1.90 13.47
C GLU A 45 3.99 1.90 13.38
N GLN A 46 4.54 2.00 12.16
CA GLN A 46 5.98 2.06 11.95
C GLN A 46 6.59 3.31 12.60
N ARG A 47 5.93 4.46 12.47
CA ARG A 47 6.40 5.70 13.11
C ARG A 47 6.35 5.61 14.62
N THR A 48 5.27 5.06 15.17
CA THR A 48 5.14 4.86 16.62
C THR A 48 6.20 3.91 17.13
N GLY A 49 6.46 2.82 16.41
CA GLY A 49 7.53 1.88 16.74
C GLY A 49 8.90 2.54 16.77
N ALA A 50 9.19 3.41 15.79
CA ALA A 50 10.45 4.13 15.75
C ALA A 50 10.62 5.06 16.95
N LEU A 51 9.55 5.76 17.34
CA LEU A 51 9.55 6.63 18.52
C LEU A 51 9.78 5.84 19.81
N MET A 52 9.34 4.60 19.84
CA MET A 52 9.51 3.71 20.99
C MET A 52 10.79 2.86 20.88
N GLN A 53 11.70 3.26 20.01
CA GLN A 53 12.99 2.58 19.77
C GLN A 53 12.84 1.16 19.22
N GLN A 54 11.72 0.86 18.61
CA GLN A 54 11.55 -0.39 17.89
C GLN A 54 12.15 -0.26 16.49
N LEU A 55 12.53 -1.40 15.91
CA LEU A 55 13.06 -1.41 14.55
C LEU A 55 11.96 -1.05 13.56
N SER A 56 12.17 0.01 12.78
CA SER A 56 11.28 0.34 11.68
C SER A 56 11.87 -0.19 10.38
N ASN A 57 11.01 -0.41 9.39
CA ASN A 57 11.45 -0.86 8.08
C ASN A 57 11.22 0.27 7.05
N PRO A 58 12.25 1.10 6.79
CA PRO A 58 12.09 2.24 5.87
C PRO A 58 11.77 1.81 4.44
N MET A 59 12.26 0.64 4.01
CA MET A 59 11.93 0.13 2.66
C MET A 59 10.44 -0.19 2.56
N ARG A 60 9.88 -0.79 3.60
CA ARG A 60 8.44 -1.09 3.65
C ARG A 60 7.61 0.19 3.63
N VAL A 61 8.01 1.19 4.41
CA VAL A 61 7.30 2.49 4.45
C VAL A 61 7.32 3.15 3.08
N ARG A 62 8.45 3.14 2.39
CA ARG A 62 8.56 3.70 1.04
C ARG A 62 7.64 2.97 0.05
N ALA A 63 7.64 1.64 0.12
CA ALA A 63 6.78 0.82 -0.73
C ALA A 63 5.30 1.13 -0.51
N ILE A 64 4.91 1.27 0.75
CA ILE A 64 3.53 1.61 1.13
C ILE A 64 3.14 2.98 0.59
N ARG A 65 4.00 3.99 0.74
CA ARG A 65 3.73 5.34 0.24
C ARG A 65 3.54 5.34 -1.27
N LYS A 66 4.37 4.63 -2.01
CA LYS A 66 4.25 4.52 -3.45
C LYS A 66 2.95 3.82 -3.85
N PHE A 67 2.59 2.77 -3.12
CA PHE A 67 1.34 2.06 -3.36
C PHE A 67 0.13 2.97 -3.11
N VAL A 68 0.12 3.71 -2.01
CA VAL A 68 -0.98 4.65 -1.69
C VAL A 68 -1.13 5.69 -2.80
N ALA A 69 -0.03 6.23 -3.30
CA ALA A 69 -0.06 7.20 -4.40
C ALA A 69 -0.68 6.58 -5.66
N ARG A 70 -0.33 5.33 -5.98
CA ARG A 70 -0.90 4.64 -7.14
C ARG A 70 -2.38 4.36 -6.97
N ALA A 71 -2.79 3.95 -5.76
CA ALA A 71 -4.20 3.69 -5.47
C ALA A 71 -5.03 4.97 -5.58
N HIS A 72 -4.54 6.09 -5.06
CA HIS A 72 -5.21 7.38 -5.22
C HIS A 72 -5.31 7.80 -6.67
N THR A 73 -4.24 7.61 -7.45
CA THR A 73 -4.22 7.93 -8.87
C THR A 73 -5.27 7.13 -9.63
N GLU A 74 -5.37 5.83 -9.33
CA GLU A 74 -6.37 4.97 -9.96
C GLU A 74 -7.80 5.40 -9.62
N LEU A 75 -8.05 5.71 -8.34
CA LEU A 75 -9.36 6.19 -7.91
C LEU A 75 -9.73 7.51 -8.57
N ALA A 76 -8.76 8.43 -8.70
CA ALA A 76 -8.98 9.71 -9.38
C ALA A 76 -9.27 9.50 -10.86
N ALA A 77 -8.55 8.59 -11.52
CA ALA A 77 -8.79 8.27 -12.93
C ALA A 77 -10.20 7.73 -13.15
N ARG A 78 -10.67 6.86 -12.26
CA ARG A 78 -12.02 6.31 -12.33
C ARG A 78 -13.09 7.40 -12.14
N ARG A 79 -12.83 8.35 -11.23
CA ARG A 79 -13.75 9.46 -10.98
C ARG A 79 -13.87 10.37 -12.18
N ASN A 80 -12.77 10.57 -12.90
CA ASN A 80 -12.68 11.48 -14.03
C ASN A 80 -13.01 10.82 -15.38
N ALA A 81 -13.23 9.52 -15.37
CA ALA A 81 -13.55 8.77 -16.59
C ALA A 81 -15.00 8.99 -17.05
#